data_7519806dc9b104467b37ce3a2d2a9bdf
#
_entry.id   7519806dc9b104467b37ce3a2d2a9bdf
#
_cell.length_a   1.000
_cell.length_b   1.000
_cell.length_c   1.000
_cell.angle_alpha   90.00
_cell.angle_beta   90.00
_cell.angle_gamma   90.00
#
_symmetry.space_group_name_H-M   'P 1'
#
loop_
_entity.id
_entity.type
_entity.pdbx_description
1 polymer ?
#
loop_
_entity_poly.entity_id
_entity_poly.type
_entity_poly.pdbx_seq_one_letter_code
_entity_poly.pdbx_strand_id
1 'polypeptide(L)'
;LDAGTASQSEVNAAAKKLSDAVNALKKQKPEAPVKIPEGVTVTHITSADQIENIWSGTEGQYYVLDNDITLTGDYMNFCEFNGVFDGQGHTVTLKDSQGLFTRVGESGVVQNTAFKGTIGNVWENTGALGGSIKGAVLNCSVEISGSYACGFAKKLSGGVIANSISFGESPKGALF
;
A
#
# COMPACT_ATOMS: atom_id res chain seq x y z
N LEU A 1 55.97 3.77 12.53
CA LEU A 1 54.55 3.40 12.55
C LEU A 1 54.14 3.23 11.11
N ASP A 2 54.18 1.96 10.63
CA ASP A 2 53.71 1.57 9.30
C ASP A 2 52.17 1.77 9.28
N ALA A 3 51.73 2.76 8.51
CA ALA A 3 50.33 2.88 8.17
C ALA A 3 50.01 1.75 7.18
N GLY A 4 49.55 0.62 7.72
CA GLY A 4 49.20 -0.55 6.91
C GLY A 4 48.21 -0.16 5.83
N THR A 5 48.63 -0.20 4.59
CA THR A 5 47.76 -0.08 3.43
C THR A 5 46.84 -1.30 3.38
N ALA A 6 45.54 -1.07 3.46
CA ALA A 6 44.58 -2.14 3.33
C ALA A 6 44.81 -2.92 2.02
N SER A 7 44.76 -4.22 2.07
CA SER A 7 44.88 -5.06 0.88
C SER A 7 43.65 -4.85 -0.03
N GLN A 8 43.84 -5.08 -1.33
CA GLN A 8 42.73 -5.00 -2.29
C GLN A 8 41.55 -5.91 -1.88
N SER A 9 41.83 -7.03 -1.24
CA SER A 9 40.82 -7.94 -0.71
C SER A 9 39.96 -7.31 0.38
N GLU A 10 40.61 -6.57 1.32
CA GLU A 10 39.90 -5.86 2.41
C GLU A 10 39.07 -4.70 1.87
N VAL A 11 39.58 -3.97 0.88
CA VAL A 11 38.83 -2.91 0.19
C VAL A 11 37.61 -3.48 -0.51
N ASN A 12 37.75 -4.58 -1.25
CA ASN A 12 36.64 -5.22 -1.94
C ASN A 12 35.57 -5.76 -0.95
N ALA A 13 36.02 -6.34 0.18
CA ALA A 13 35.11 -6.82 1.20
C ALA A 13 34.33 -5.67 1.90
N ALA A 14 34.99 -4.54 2.14
CA ALA A 14 34.35 -3.35 2.68
C ALA A 14 33.34 -2.74 1.68
N ALA A 15 33.70 -2.66 0.40
CA ALA A 15 32.82 -2.17 -0.66
C ALA A 15 31.56 -3.06 -0.78
N LYS A 16 31.73 -4.38 -0.72
CA LYS A 16 30.60 -5.32 -0.74
C LYS A 16 29.69 -5.13 0.47
N LYS A 17 30.24 -5.03 1.69
CA LYS A 17 29.45 -4.77 2.91
C LYS A 17 28.66 -3.48 2.81
N LEU A 18 29.28 -2.41 2.31
CA LEU A 18 28.60 -1.13 2.11
C LEU A 18 27.46 -1.26 1.09
N SER A 19 27.70 -1.92 -0.02
CA SER A 19 26.67 -2.17 -1.04
C SER A 19 25.49 -2.98 -0.46
N ASP A 20 25.78 -4.05 0.29
CA ASP A 20 24.76 -4.88 0.92
C ASP A 20 23.95 -4.08 1.97
N ALA A 21 24.61 -3.21 2.75
CA ALA A 21 23.95 -2.33 3.71
C ALA A 21 23.06 -1.28 3.03
N VAL A 22 23.54 -0.65 1.95
CA VAL A 22 22.74 0.30 1.15
C VAL A 22 21.52 -0.38 0.54
N ASN A 23 21.67 -1.61 0.03
CA ASN A 23 20.56 -2.37 -0.54
C ASN A 23 19.56 -2.81 0.55
N ALA A 24 20.02 -3.12 1.76
CA ALA A 24 19.15 -3.40 2.89
C ALA A 24 18.33 -2.16 3.30
N LEU A 25 18.96 -0.99 3.36
CA LEU A 25 18.26 0.29 3.63
C LEU A 25 17.20 0.60 2.56
N LYS A 26 17.51 0.39 1.27
CA LYS A 26 16.55 0.59 0.17
C LYS A 26 15.33 -0.34 0.25
N LYS A 27 15.45 -1.51 0.91
CA LYS A 27 14.36 -2.46 1.11
C LYS A 27 13.54 -2.18 2.37
N GLN A 28 13.94 -1.23 3.21
CA GLN A 28 13.14 -0.87 4.37
C GLN A 28 11.83 -0.22 3.91
N LYS A 29 10.72 -0.75 4.42
CA LYS A 29 9.41 -0.16 4.19
C LYS A 29 9.25 1.05 5.13
N PRO A 30 8.61 2.13 4.69
CA PRO A 30 8.32 3.25 5.58
C PRO A 30 7.39 2.81 6.71
N GLU A 31 7.63 3.32 7.91
CA GLU A 31 6.79 3.09 9.10
C GLU A 31 5.98 4.35 9.49
N ALA A 32 6.17 5.44 8.78
CA ALA A 32 5.45 6.70 8.91
C ALA A 32 5.03 7.23 7.53
N PRO A 33 3.97 8.05 7.45
CA PRO A 33 3.51 8.62 6.18
C PRO A 33 4.64 9.27 5.37
N VAL A 34 4.69 8.94 4.09
CA VAL A 34 5.67 9.46 3.14
C VAL A 34 5.26 10.86 2.74
N LYS A 35 6.17 11.82 2.85
CA LYS A 35 5.94 13.17 2.33
C LYS A 35 6.04 13.16 0.81
N ILE A 36 5.08 13.81 0.16
CA ILE A 36 5.13 14.05 -1.29
C ILE A 36 6.25 15.08 -1.54
N PRO A 37 7.26 14.77 -2.37
CA PRO A 37 8.33 15.70 -2.68
C PRO A 37 7.81 16.96 -3.39
N GLU A 38 8.46 18.09 -3.16
CA GLU A 38 8.14 19.32 -3.90
C GLU A 38 8.48 19.16 -5.39
N GLY A 39 7.63 19.72 -6.25
CA GLY A 39 7.86 19.75 -7.70
C GLY A 39 7.51 18.46 -8.44
N VAL A 40 7.01 17.41 -7.76
CA VAL A 40 6.48 16.23 -8.45
C VAL A 40 5.05 16.48 -8.93
N THR A 41 4.67 15.81 -10.01
CA THR A 41 3.28 15.81 -10.47
C THR A 41 2.44 14.94 -9.55
N VAL A 42 1.36 15.49 -9.02
CA VAL A 42 0.38 14.80 -8.19
C VAL A 42 -0.91 14.64 -9.00
N THR A 43 -1.47 13.43 -8.98
CA THR A 43 -2.78 13.17 -9.56
C THR A 43 -3.83 13.32 -8.46
N HIS A 44 -4.74 14.27 -8.66
CA HIS A 44 -5.86 14.54 -7.77
C HIS A 44 -7.06 13.66 -8.10
N ILE A 45 -7.56 12.95 -7.10
CA ILE A 45 -8.68 12.01 -7.21
C ILE A 45 -9.91 12.64 -6.55
N THR A 46 -10.92 12.91 -7.36
CA THR A 46 -12.20 13.50 -6.92
C THR A 46 -13.39 12.57 -7.15
N SER A 47 -13.20 11.46 -7.89
CA SER A 47 -14.26 10.49 -8.19
C SER A 47 -13.73 9.05 -8.28
N ALA A 48 -14.62 8.07 -8.14
CA ALA A 48 -14.30 6.66 -8.26
C ALA A 48 -13.72 6.29 -9.64
N ASP A 49 -14.26 6.86 -10.71
CA ASP A 49 -13.82 6.61 -12.09
C ASP A 49 -12.34 6.91 -12.31
N GLN A 50 -11.79 7.90 -11.58
CA GLN A 50 -10.37 8.24 -11.67
C GLN A 50 -9.48 7.16 -11.04
N ILE A 51 -9.98 6.44 -10.03
CA ILE A 51 -9.27 5.29 -9.46
C ILE A 51 -9.30 4.09 -10.41
N GLU A 52 -10.40 3.89 -11.13
CA GLU A 52 -10.51 2.83 -12.14
C GLU A 52 -9.46 2.99 -13.25
N ASN A 53 -9.02 4.20 -13.52
CA ASN A 53 -8.00 4.51 -14.50
C ASN A 53 -6.54 4.33 -14.00
N ILE A 54 -6.35 3.95 -12.73
CA ILE A 54 -5.02 3.59 -12.20
C ILE A 54 -4.72 2.13 -12.54
N TRP A 55 -4.14 1.84 -13.70
CA TRP A 55 -3.95 0.46 -14.19
C TRP A 55 -2.58 -0.14 -13.85
N SER A 56 -1.51 0.52 -14.24
CA SER A 56 -0.14 0.02 -14.07
C SER A 56 0.87 1.15 -14.22
N GLY A 57 2.15 0.88 -13.92
CA GLY A 57 3.21 1.87 -14.07
C GLY A 57 3.11 2.99 -13.04
N THR A 58 2.63 2.66 -11.84
CA THR A 58 2.40 3.63 -10.76
C THR A 58 3.66 3.93 -9.95
N GLU A 59 4.77 3.27 -10.23
CA GLU A 59 6.04 3.50 -9.52
C GLU A 59 6.50 4.96 -9.68
N GLY A 60 6.80 5.61 -8.56
CA GLY A 60 7.17 7.03 -8.52
C GLY A 60 6.02 8.01 -8.77
N GLN A 61 4.79 7.55 -8.92
CA GLN A 61 3.61 8.40 -9.07
C GLN A 61 2.93 8.66 -7.73
N TYR A 62 2.29 9.82 -7.63
CA TYR A 62 1.63 10.30 -6.42
C TYR A 62 0.17 10.61 -6.71
N TYR A 63 -0.72 10.05 -5.89
CA TYR A 63 -2.16 10.22 -5.98
C TYR A 63 -2.68 10.74 -4.64
N VAL A 64 -3.55 11.72 -4.67
CA VAL A 64 -4.19 12.27 -3.47
C VAL A 64 -5.70 12.27 -3.62
N LEU A 65 -6.42 11.96 -2.55
CA LEU A 65 -7.86 12.18 -2.49
C LEU A 65 -8.14 13.64 -2.11
N ASP A 66 -9.00 14.28 -2.87
CA ASP A 66 -9.47 15.63 -2.57
C ASP A 66 -10.83 15.62 -1.86
N ASN A 67 -11.52 14.50 -1.83
CA ASN A 67 -12.80 14.28 -1.14
C ASN A 67 -13.07 12.79 -0.90
N ASP A 68 -14.09 12.51 -0.11
CA ASP A 68 -14.59 11.16 0.09
C ASP A 68 -15.12 10.58 -1.22
N ILE A 69 -14.85 9.30 -1.46
CA ILE A 69 -15.32 8.59 -2.66
C ILE A 69 -16.05 7.29 -2.28
N THR A 70 -16.87 6.80 -3.21
CA THR A 70 -17.57 5.52 -3.06
C THR A 70 -17.27 4.62 -4.25
N LEU A 71 -16.76 3.42 -3.99
CA LEU A 71 -16.58 2.35 -4.96
C LEU A 71 -17.75 1.38 -4.86
N THR A 72 -18.38 1.04 -5.97
CA THR A 72 -19.56 0.16 -6.03
C THR A 72 -19.21 -1.24 -6.54
N GLY A 73 -20.13 -2.19 -6.45
CA GLY A 73 -19.91 -3.60 -6.77
C GLY A 73 -19.33 -3.91 -8.14
N ASP A 74 -19.59 -3.05 -9.12
CA ASP A 74 -19.05 -3.21 -10.47
C ASP A 74 -17.59 -2.70 -10.59
N TYR A 75 -17.05 -2.07 -9.54
CA TYR A 75 -15.68 -1.60 -9.51
C TYR A 75 -14.71 -2.77 -9.52
N MET A 76 -13.84 -2.80 -10.50
CA MET A 76 -12.76 -3.77 -10.63
C MET A 76 -11.48 -3.06 -11.03
N ASN A 77 -10.51 -3.01 -10.15
CA ASN A 77 -9.17 -2.52 -10.47
C ASN A 77 -8.16 -3.67 -10.43
N PHE A 78 -7.60 -4.01 -11.60
CA PHE A 78 -6.59 -5.07 -11.73
C PHE A 78 -5.16 -4.59 -11.50
N CYS A 79 -4.97 -3.46 -10.85
CA CYS A 79 -3.67 -2.84 -10.63
C CYS A 79 -2.88 -3.52 -9.50
N GLU A 80 -1.62 -3.85 -9.77
CA GLU A 80 -0.59 -3.96 -8.73
C GLU A 80 -0.04 -2.54 -8.48
N PHE A 81 -0.51 -1.93 -7.40
CA PHE A 81 -0.21 -0.54 -7.10
C PHE A 81 1.19 -0.38 -6.50
N ASN A 82 2.06 0.38 -7.14
CA ASN A 82 3.44 0.66 -6.74
C ASN A 82 3.74 2.16 -6.52
N GLY A 83 2.73 3.01 -6.55
CA GLY A 83 2.83 4.45 -6.27
C GLY A 83 2.60 4.82 -4.81
N VAL A 84 2.40 6.09 -4.56
CA VAL A 84 1.94 6.62 -3.26
C VAL A 84 0.49 7.08 -3.42
N PHE A 85 -0.40 6.50 -2.62
CA PHE A 85 -1.80 6.91 -2.50
C PHE A 85 -2.01 7.54 -1.12
N ASP A 86 -2.28 8.83 -1.09
CA ASP A 86 -2.53 9.58 0.13
C ASP A 86 -3.99 10.02 0.19
N GLY A 87 -4.72 9.45 1.13
CA GLY A 87 -6.12 9.80 1.34
C GLY A 87 -6.34 11.16 1.99
N GLN A 88 -5.32 11.83 2.49
CA GLN A 88 -5.41 13.12 3.18
C GLN A 88 -6.47 13.18 4.29
N GLY A 89 -6.80 12.05 4.91
CA GLY A 89 -7.85 11.91 5.92
C GLY A 89 -9.24 11.65 5.36
N HIS A 90 -9.39 11.58 4.03
CA HIS A 90 -10.66 11.24 3.38
C HIS A 90 -11.00 9.76 3.49
N THR A 91 -12.25 9.46 3.21
CA THR A 91 -12.83 8.11 3.30
C THR A 91 -13.07 7.52 1.92
N VAL A 92 -12.65 6.27 1.75
CA VAL A 92 -13.07 5.40 0.65
C VAL A 92 -14.18 4.47 1.16
N THR A 93 -15.40 4.67 0.68
CA THR A 93 -16.53 3.81 1.00
C THR A 93 -16.61 2.67 -0.02
N LEU A 94 -16.56 1.43 0.46
CA LEU A 94 -16.73 0.22 -0.33
C LEU A 94 -18.19 -0.21 -0.24
N LYS A 95 -18.87 -0.32 -1.37
CA LYS A 95 -20.27 -0.77 -1.43
C LYS A 95 -20.34 -2.01 -2.30
N ASP A 96 -20.23 -3.16 -1.63
CA ASP A 96 -20.17 -4.48 -2.26
C ASP A 96 -19.07 -4.61 -3.34
N SER A 97 -17.96 -3.92 -3.13
CA SER A 97 -16.82 -3.88 -4.06
C SER A 97 -15.73 -4.89 -3.68
N GLN A 98 -14.70 -5.01 -4.53
CA GLN A 98 -13.61 -5.99 -4.36
C GLN A 98 -12.36 -5.42 -3.65
N GLY A 99 -12.43 -4.21 -3.11
CA GLY A 99 -11.29 -3.48 -2.55
C GLY A 99 -10.72 -2.45 -3.52
N LEU A 100 -9.72 -1.67 -3.06
CA LEU A 100 -9.20 -0.52 -3.81
C LEU A 100 -8.33 -0.94 -5.00
N PHE A 101 -7.46 -1.94 -4.82
CA PHE A 101 -6.54 -2.46 -5.82
C PHE A 101 -6.57 -4.00 -5.82
N THR A 102 -5.97 -4.64 -6.81
CA THR A 102 -5.74 -6.10 -6.75
C THR A 102 -4.72 -6.41 -5.67
N ARG A 103 -3.67 -5.59 -5.57
CA ARG A 103 -2.62 -5.70 -4.53
C ARG A 103 -1.84 -4.40 -4.38
N VAL A 104 -1.24 -4.21 -3.20
CA VAL A 104 -0.22 -3.19 -2.98
C VAL A 104 1.15 -3.83 -3.21
N GLY A 105 1.86 -3.38 -4.24
CA GLY A 105 3.17 -3.89 -4.65
C GLY A 105 4.30 -3.46 -3.72
N GLU A 106 5.54 -3.87 -4.03
CA GLU A 106 6.70 -3.68 -3.12
C GLU A 106 7.03 -2.22 -2.82
N SER A 107 6.91 -1.33 -3.79
CA SER A 107 7.11 0.11 -3.62
C SER A 107 5.82 0.88 -3.34
N GLY A 108 4.67 0.19 -3.33
CA GLY A 108 3.37 0.80 -3.09
C GLY A 108 3.21 1.28 -1.64
N VAL A 109 2.67 2.48 -1.49
CA VAL A 109 2.30 3.07 -0.19
C VAL A 109 0.86 3.54 -0.25
N VAL A 110 0.06 3.12 0.72
CA VAL A 110 -1.29 3.66 0.96
C VAL A 110 -1.29 4.29 2.34
N GLN A 111 -1.67 5.55 2.43
CA GLN A 111 -1.57 6.29 3.67
C GLN A 111 -2.73 7.25 3.93
N ASN A 112 -2.93 7.61 5.20
CA ASN A 112 -3.88 8.64 5.66
C ASN A 112 -5.29 8.44 5.11
N THR A 113 -5.77 7.20 5.04
CA THR A 113 -7.05 6.85 4.40
C THR A 113 -7.92 6.05 5.34
N ALA A 114 -9.20 6.42 5.44
CA ALA A 114 -10.22 5.61 6.08
C ALA A 114 -10.95 4.76 5.01
N PHE A 115 -11.12 3.47 5.27
CA PHE A 115 -11.91 2.56 4.45
C PHE A 115 -13.09 2.06 5.26
N LYS A 116 -14.30 2.11 4.70
CA LYS A 116 -15.50 1.57 5.36
C LYS A 116 -16.46 0.93 4.38
N GLY A 117 -17.36 0.09 4.89
CA GLY A 117 -18.48 -0.46 4.12
C GLY A 117 -18.46 -1.96 3.97
N THR A 118 -18.79 -2.46 2.78
CA THR A 118 -18.97 -3.89 2.53
C THR A 118 -18.10 -4.41 1.40
N ILE A 119 -17.50 -5.57 1.63
CA ILE A 119 -16.87 -6.36 0.56
C ILE A 119 -17.94 -7.25 -0.07
N GLY A 120 -18.07 -7.15 -1.37
CA GLY A 120 -19.04 -7.93 -2.16
C GLY A 120 -18.75 -9.42 -2.17
N ASN A 121 -19.63 -10.16 -2.81
CA ASN A 121 -19.51 -11.61 -2.96
C ASN A 121 -18.47 -11.94 -4.04
N VAL A 122 -17.21 -11.95 -3.64
CA VAL A 122 -16.07 -12.28 -4.48
C VAL A 122 -15.69 -13.75 -4.35
N TRP A 123 -15.09 -14.32 -5.37
CA TRP A 123 -14.69 -15.74 -5.40
C TRP A 123 -13.61 -16.09 -4.38
N GLU A 124 -12.87 -15.08 -3.90
CA GLU A 124 -11.79 -15.22 -2.92
C GLU A 124 -11.91 -14.16 -1.82
N ASN A 125 -11.37 -14.48 -0.64
CA ASN A 125 -11.21 -13.49 0.43
C ASN A 125 -10.41 -12.30 -0.07
N THR A 126 -10.86 -11.10 0.24
CA THR A 126 -10.17 -9.86 -0.07
C THR A 126 -10.34 -8.85 1.06
N GLY A 127 -9.46 -7.85 1.11
CA GLY A 127 -9.57 -6.75 2.06
C GLY A 127 -9.85 -5.42 1.36
N ALA A 128 -9.91 -4.36 2.16
CA ALA A 128 -10.14 -3.00 1.66
C ALA A 128 -9.12 -2.57 0.59
N LEU A 129 -7.88 -3.07 0.68
CA LEU A 129 -6.79 -2.78 -0.26
C LEU A 129 -6.55 -3.90 -1.29
N GLY A 130 -7.32 -5.00 -1.20
CA GLY A 130 -7.21 -6.11 -2.15
C GLY A 130 -6.69 -7.41 -1.56
N GLY A 131 -6.10 -8.27 -2.41
CA GLY A 131 -5.68 -9.62 -2.04
C GLY A 131 -4.38 -9.69 -1.24
N SER A 132 -3.42 -8.80 -1.47
CA SER A 132 -2.13 -8.83 -0.76
C SER A 132 -1.44 -7.48 -0.64
N ILE A 133 -0.64 -7.34 0.42
CA ILE A 133 0.22 -6.18 0.68
C ILE A 133 1.68 -6.64 0.73
N LYS A 134 2.50 -6.10 -0.17
CA LYS A 134 3.95 -6.20 -0.16
C LYS A 134 4.62 -4.87 0.22
N GLY A 135 3.95 -3.76 -0.02
CA GLY A 135 4.38 -2.39 0.27
C GLY A 135 4.05 -1.94 1.70
N ALA A 136 3.63 -0.70 1.85
CA ALA A 136 3.30 -0.12 3.15
C ALA A 136 1.87 0.42 3.22
N VAL A 137 1.24 0.23 4.39
CA VAL A 137 -0.03 0.84 4.77
C VAL A 137 0.18 1.61 6.05
N LEU A 138 -0.06 2.91 6.02
CA LEU A 138 0.38 3.82 7.07
C LEU A 138 -0.76 4.76 7.48
N ASN A 139 -1.01 4.85 8.77
CA ASN A 139 -2.01 5.77 9.31
C ASN A 139 -3.39 5.60 8.65
N CYS A 140 -3.83 4.35 8.48
CA CYS A 140 -5.10 4.00 7.85
C CYS A 140 -6.05 3.33 8.84
N SER A 141 -7.35 3.45 8.56
CA SER A 141 -8.37 2.68 9.27
C SER A 141 -9.23 1.89 8.30
N VAL A 142 -9.66 0.70 8.72
CA VAL A 142 -10.55 -0.16 7.96
C VAL A 142 -11.70 -0.60 8.84
N GLU A 143 -12.93 -0.31 8.40
CA GLU A 143 -14.19 -0.77 8.99
C GLU A 143 -15.03 -1.41 7.90
N ILE A 144 -14.82 -2.69 7.65
CA ILE A 144 -15.53 -3.41 6.60
C ILE A 144 -16.20 -4.66 7.12
N SER A 145 -17.28 -5.05 6.44
CA SER A 145 -17.99 -6.29 6.66
C SER A 145 -18.20 -7.06 5.36
N GLY A 146 -18.58 -8.34 5.48
CA GLY A 146 -18.84 -9.20 4.33
C GLY A 146 -18.35 -10.62 4.57
N SER A 147 -18.96 -11.59 3.90
CA SER A 147 -18.68 -13.02 4.16
C SER A 147 -17.23 -13.42 3.96
N TYR A 148 -16.47 -12.69 3.17
CA TYR A 148 -15.07 -12.96 2.84
C TYR A 148 -14.16 -11.75 3.09
N ALA A 149 -14.63 -10.77 3.86
CA ALA A 149 -13.85 -9.58 4.20
C ALA A 149 -12.63 -9.94 5.08
N CYS A 150 -11.47 -9.37 4.79
CA CYS A 150 -10.20 -9.65 5.46
C CYS A 150 -9.50 -8.39 5.99
N GLY A 151 -10.22 -7.37 6.47
CA GLY A 151 -9.60 -6.14 6.93
C GLY A 151 -8.81 -5.43 5.82
N PHE A 152 -7.53 -5.18 6.02
CA PHE A 152 -6.71 -4.51 5.00
C PHE A 152 -6.51 -5.35 3.74
N ALA A 153 -6.17 -6.62 3.89
CA ALA A 153 -5.96 -7.54 2.77
C ALA A 153 -6.06 -9.00 3.24
N LYS A 154 -6.22 -9.93 2.30
CA LYS A 154 -6.16 -11.37 2.57
C LYS A 154 -4.79 -11.82 3.09
N LYS A 155 -3.71 -11.18 2.62
CA LYS A 155 -2.33 -11.61 2.94
C LYS A 155 -1.39 -10.42 3.08
N LEU A 156 -0.58 -10.43 4.14
CA LEU A 156 0.59 -9.59 4.28
C LEU A 156 1.82 -10.36 3.81
N SER A 157 2.42 -9.95 2.68
CA SER A 157 3.49 -10.69 1.99
C SER A 157 4.81 -9.93 2.02
N GLY A 158 5.33 -9.65 3.22
CA GLY A 158 6.55 -8.86 3.43
C GLY A 158 6.32 -7.34 3.44
N GLY A 159 5.06 -6.91 3.46
CA GLY A 159 4.70 -5.50 3.63
C GLY A 159 4.70 -5.06 5.09
N VAL A 160 4.44 -3.77 5.31
CA VAL A 160 4.30 -3.15 6.63
C VAL A 160 2.91 -2.54 6.77
N ILE A 161 2.27 -2.74 7.92
CA ILE A 161 1.07 -2.00 8.33
C ILE A 161 1.44 -1.30 9.65
N ALA A 162 1.48 0.02 9.66
CA ALA A 162 1.86 0.81 10.82
C ALA A 162 0.85 1.92 11.12
N ASN A 163 0.68 2.24 12.41
CA ASN A 163 -0.27 3.25 12.91
C ASN A 163 -1.69 3.10 12.33
N SER A 164 -2.12 1.85 12.12
CA SER A 164 -3.35 1.53 11.40
C SER A 164 -4.21 0.55 12.20
N ILE A 165 -5.52 0.64 12.03
CA ILE A 165 -6.48 -0.19 12.75
C ILE A 165 -7.47 -0.84 11.79
N SER A 166 -7.81 -2.11 12.06
CA SER A 166 -8.85 -2.83 11.32
C SER A 166 -9.89 -3.38 12.27
N PHE A 167 -11.15 -3.20 11.96
CA PHE A 167 -12.29 -3.76 12.67
C PHE A 167 -13.44 -4.03 11.70
N GLY A 168 -14.38 -4.87 12.10
CA GLY A 168 -15.52 -5.27 11.26
C GLY A 168 -15.97 -6.71 11.55
N GLU A 169 -16.87 -7.20 10.72
CA GLU A 169 -17.41 -8.55 10.84
C GLU A 169 -17.12 -9.38 9.60
N SER A 170 -16.53 -10.55 9.80
CA SER A 170 -16.23 -11.50 8.73
C SER A 170 -16.44 -12.94 9.18
N PRO A 171 -17.62 -13.52 8.92
CA PRO A 171 -17.93 -14.90 9.33
C PRO A 171 -17.01 -15.96 8.73
N LYS A 172 -16.36 -15.69 7.60
CA LYS A 172 -15.50 -16.63 6.86
C LYS A 172 -14.08 -16.11 6.59
N GLY A 173 -13.81 -14.86 6.89
CA GLY A 173 -12.50 -14.25 6.70
C GLY A 173 -11.81 -13.95 8.03
N ALA A 174 -10.52 -13.65 7.99
CA ALA A 174 -9.76 -13.12 9.11
C ALA A 174 -9.59 -11.60 8.96
N LEU A 175 -9.82 -10.87 10.06
CA LEU A 175 -9.58 -9.42 10.11
C LEU A 175 -8.15 -9.19 10.59
N PHE A 176 -7.29 -8.67 9.72
CA PHE A 176 -5.93 -8.26 10.03
C PHE A 176 -5.79 -6.76 9.85
#